data_e986dcae3fa1280884653830538647e7
#
_entry.id   e986dcae3fa1280884653830538647e7
#
_cell.length_a   1.000
_cell.length_b   1.000
_cell.length_c   1.000
_cell.angle_alpha   90.00
_cell.angle_beta   90.00
_cell.angle_gamma   90.00
#
_symmetry.space_group_name_H-M   'P 1'
#
loop_
_entity.id
_entity.type
_entity.pdbx_description
1 polymer ?
#
loop_
_entity_poly.entity_id
_entity_poly.type
_entity_poly.pdbx_seq_one_letter_code
_entity_poly.pdbx_strand_id
1 'polypeptide(L)'
;MVVMTVLNMCTFCVMASPIDDLKITAPCAILVEASTGEVILEKNAHEPRPIASVTKIMTMTLIMEAIDEGLIKLDDMVTTSENASRMGGSQIWLEVGEQMTVSDMLKAVAIESANDAAVALAEMVAGTEEGFISMMNQKAQELGMNDTKFYNVNGLPGNNASEDNVSSAYDIALISMELLKHPDIHQWLTTWIDTLRGGDNVLTNTNKLIKTY
;
A
#
# COMPACT_ATOMS: atom_id res chain seq x y z
N MET A 1 46.78 -6.65 -43.47
CA MET A 1 46.46 -7.75 -42.56
C MET A 1 45.57 -7.15 -41.45
N VAL A 2 44.25 -7.35 -41.55
CA VAL A 2 43.27 -6.79 -40.58
C VAL A 2 42.98 -7.89 -39.61
N VAL A 3 43.33 -7.68 -38.33
CA VAL A 3 43.01 -8.60 -37.24
C VAL A 3 41.61 -8.22 -36.72
N MET A 4 40.63 -9.10 -36.98
CA MET A 4 39.27 -8.97 -36.50
C MET A 4 39.16 -9.66 -35.14
N THR A 5 39.10 -8.84 -34.06
CA THR A 5 38.89 -9.36 -32.71
C THR A 5 37.41 -9.63 -32.52
N VAL A 6 37.01 -10.89 -32.43
CA VAL A 6 35.65 -11.32 -32.09
C VAL A 6 35.50 -11.25 -30.56
N LEU A 7 34.75 -10.25 -30.07
CA LEU A 7 34.38 -10.13 -28.68
C LEU A 7 33.25 -11.14 -28.39
N ASN A 8 33.57 -12.20 -27.68
CA ASN A 8 32.61 -13.21 -27.25
C ASN A 8 31.85 -12.68 -26.02
N MET A 9 30.64 -12.12 -26.23
CA MET A 9 29.74 -11.77 -25.13
C MET A 9 29.16 -13.07 -24.57
N CYS A 10 29.71 -13.55 -23.45
CA CYS A 10 29.04 -14.55 -22.62
C CYS A 10 27.81 -13.93 -22.01
N THR A 11 26.65 -14.23 -22.56
CA THR A 11 25.33 -14.00 -21.87
C THR A 11 25.26 -14.99 -20.72
N PHE A 12 25.46 -14.49 -19.50
CA PHE A 12 25.10 -15.24 -18.30
C PHE A 12 23.56 -15.32 -18.26
N CYS A 13 22.98 -16.42 -18.70
CA CYS A 13 21.64 -16.79 -18.32
C CYS A 13 21.66 -17.11 -16.83
N VAL A 14 21.20 -16.17 -15.98
CA VAL A 14 20.83 -16.49 -14.61
C VAL A 14 19.58 -17.36 -14.70
N MET A 15 19.76 -18.65 -14.52
CA MET A 15 18.65 -19.60 -14.41
C MET A 15 18.03 -19.35 -13.03
N ALA A 16 16.84 -18.70 -13.00
CA ALA A 16 16.03 -18.64 -11.78
C ALA A 16 15.80 -20.08 -11.29
N SER A 17 16.07 -20.33 -10.01
CA SER A 17 15.77 -21.63 -9.40
C SER A 17 14.28 -21.89 -9.49
N PRO A 18 13.84 -23.12 -9.81
CA PRO A 18 12.42 -23.44 -9.92
C PRO A 18 11.70 -23.10 -8.59
N ILE A 19 10.62 -22.33 -8.66
CA ILE A 19 9.72 -21.98 -7.55
C ILE A 19 9.23 -23.20 -6.77
N ASP A 20 9.13 -24.35 -7.45
CA ASP A 20 8.64 -25.61 -6.91
C ASP A 20 9.41 -26.11 -5.68
N ASP A 21 10.67 -25.72 -5.50
CA ASP A 21 11.49 -26.11 -4.34
C ASP A 21 11.16 -25.30 -3.06
N LEU A 22 10.49 -24.15 -3.17
CA LEU A 22 10.25 -23.24 -2.04
C LEU A 22 8.96 -23.51 -1.25
N LYS A 23 8.15 -24.51 -1.60
CA LYS A 23 6.89 -24.89 -0.90
C LYS A 23 6.02 -23.67 -0.50
N ILE A 24 5.83 -22.74 -1.44
CA ILE A 24 4.97 -21.58 -1.23
C ILE A 24 3.52 -22.05 -1.14
N THR A 25 2.89 -21.90 0.04
CA THR A 25 1.51 -22.29 0.30
C THR A 25 0.51 -21.25 -0.20
N ALA A 26 0.91 -19.99 -0.33
CA ALA A 26 0.07 -18.94 -0.88
C ALA A 26 -0.36 -19.26 -2.33
N PRO A 27 -1.60 -18.96 -2.73
CA PRO A 27 -2.07 -19.19 -4.10
C PRO A 27 -1.36 -18.28 -5.11
N CYS A 28 -1.04 -17.05 -4.73
CA CYS A 28 -0.30 -16.07 -5.52
C CYS A 28 0.86 -15.53 -4.69
N ALA A 29 2.02 -15.33 -5.30
CA ALA A 29 3.18 -14.75 -4.63
C ALA A 29 4.14 -14.12 -5.64
N ILE A 30 4.88 -13.12 -5.19
CA ILE A 30 5.99 -12.52 -5.91
C ILE A 30 7.09 -12.12 -4.93
N LEU A 31 8.33 -12.19 -5.37
CA LEU A 31 9.50 -11.62 -4.72
C LEU A 31 10.26 -10.80 -5.74
N VAL A 32 10.43 -9.54 -5.45
CA VAL A 32 11.16 -8.60 -6.31
C VAL A 32 12.30 -7.96 -5.54
N GLU A 33 13.37 -7.62 -6.24
CA GLU A 33 14.40 -6.74 -5.72
C GLU A 33 13.88 -5.30 -5.83
N ALA A 34 13.75 -4.60 -4.69
CA ALA A 34 13.00 -3.34 -4.61
C ALA A 34 13.64 -2.17 -5.38
N SER A 35 14.98 -2.15 -5.53
CA SER A 35 15.68 -1.03 -6.19
C SER A 35 15.69 -1.16 -7.71
N THR A 36 15.60 -2.38 -8.25
CA THR A 36 15.68 -2.65 -9.70
C THR A 36 14.35 -3.09 -10.31
N GLY A 37 13.41 -3.59 -9.48
CA GLY A 37 12.19 -4.22 -9.93
C GLY A 37 12.41 -5.62 -10.53
N GLU A 38 13.61 -6.20 -10.39
CA GLU A 38 13.90 -7.54 -10.88
C GLU A 38 13.05 -8.57 -10.14
N VAL A 39 12.32 -9.39 -10.91
CA VAL A 39 11.52 -10.49 -10.35
C VAL A 39 12.43 -11.66 -10.04
N ILE A 40 12.60 -11.97 -8.76
CA ILE A 40 13.42 -13.08 -8.27
C ILE A 40 12.61 -14.38 -8.27
N LEU A 41 11.30 -14.27 -7.95
CA LEU A 41 10.41 -15.42 -7.84
C LEU A 41 8.96 -14.97 -8.03
N GLU A 42 8.18 -15.79 -8.73
CA GLU A 42 6.76 -15.54 -8.92
C GLU A 42 5.95 -16.84 -8.93
N LYS A 43 4.70 -16.75 -8.47
CA LYS A 43 3.70 -17.79 -8.54
C LYS A 43 2.34 -17.15 -8.79
N ASN A 44 1.71 -17.42 -9.95
CA ASN A 44 0.42 -16.82 -10.32
C ASN A 44 0.39 -15.30 -10.07
N ALA A 45 1.49 -14.61 -10.34
CA ALA A 45 1.70 -13.24 -9.91
C ALA A 45 0.72 -12.25 -10.54
N HIS A 46 0.15 -12.57 -11.70
CA HIS A 46 -0.81 -11.76 -12.47
C HIS A 46 -2.26 -12.22 -12.31
N GLU A 47 -2.57 -13.09 -11.34
CA GLU A 47 -3.94 -13.50 -11.09
C GLU A 47 -4.65 -12.47 -10.20
N PRO A 48 -5.70 -11.75 -10.72
CA PRO A 48 -6.44 -10.78 -9.92
C PRO A 48 -7.21 -11.46 -8.78
N ARG A 49 -7.12 -10.89 -7.58
CA ARG A 49 -7.82 -11.38 -6.39
C ARG A 49 -8.31 -10.22 -5.53
N PRO A 50 -9.37 -10.40 -4.74
CA PRO A 50 -9.74 -9.45 -3.70
C PRO A 50 -8.56 -9.24 -2.74
N ILE A 51 -8.20 -7.99 -2.50
CA ILE A 51 -6.98 -7.62 -1.75
C ILE A 51 -7.25 -7.10 -0.34
N ALA A 52 -8.49 -6.90 0.04
CA ALA A 52 -8.87 -6.37 1.35
C ALA A 52 -7.96 -5.18 1.76
N SER A 53 -7.50 -5.12 3.00
CA SER A 53 -6.69 -4.00 3.53
C SER A 53 -5.34 -3.78 2.86
N VAL A 54 -4.88 -4.67 1.97
CA VAL A 54 -3.71 -4.41 1.12
C VAL A 54 -3.95 -3.17 0.22
N THR A 55 -5.20 -2.83 -0.05
CA THR A 55 -5.64 -1.56 -0.67
C THR A 55 -4.95 -0.34 -0.08
N LYS A 56 -4.72 -0.31 1.23
CA LYS A 56 -4.17 0.85 1.93
C LYS A 56 -2.72 1.20 1.55
N ILE A 57 -2.03 0.29 0.86
CA ILE A 57 -0.72 0.62 0.26
C ILE A 57 -0.91 1.75 -0.77
N MET A 58 -1.89 1.63 -1.67
CA MET A 58 -2.22 2.70 -2.63
C MET A 58 -2.69 3.97 -1.91
N THR A 59 -3.53 3.84 -0.90
CA THR A 59 -4.02 4.98 -0.12
C THR A 59 -2.87 5.73 0.53
N MET A 60 -1.95 5.04 1.21
CA MET A 60 -0.77 5.67 1.80
C MET A 60 0.15 6.28 0.75
N THR A 61 0.33 5.65 -0.41
CA THR A 61 1.17 6.20 -1.50
C THR A 61 0.65 7.56 -1.94
N LEU A 62 -0.64 7.70 -2.24
CA LEU A 62 -1.21 8.98 -2.68
C LEU A 62 -1.17 10.06 -1.59
N ILE A 63 -1.30 9.67 -0.33
CA ILE A 63 -1.15 10.61 0.80
C ILE A 63 0.30 11.08 0.92
N MET A 64 1.28 10.18 0.79
CA MET A 64 2.69 10.54 0.81
C MET A 64 3.07 11.43 -0.38
N GLU A 65 2.54 11.15 -1.56
CA GLU A 65 2.71 12.03 -2.73
C GLU A 65 2.14 13.44 -2.46
N ALA A 66 0.94 13.53 -1.89
CA ALA A 66 0.35 14.82 -1.53
C ALA A 66 1.19 15.61 -0.50
N ILE A 67 1.88 14.90 0.41
CA ILE A 67 2.83 15.52 1.35
C ILE A 67 4.08 16.00 0.60
N ASP A 68 4.67 15.19 -0.27
CA ASP A 68 5.87 15.55 -1.02
C ASP A 68 5.63 16.72 -2.00
N GLU A 69 4.42 16.80 -2.56
CA GLU A 69 3.96 17.92 -3.39
C GLU A 69 3.62 19.19 -2.58
N GLY A 70 3.60 19.09 -1.25
CA GLY A 70 3.28 20.19 -0.36
C GLY A 70 1.80 20.58 -0.34
N LEU A 71 0.91 19.72 -0.82
CA LEU A 71 -0.55 19.92 -0.77
C LEU A 71 -1.09 19.79 0.66
N ILE A 72 -0.52 18.89 1.45
CA ILE A 72 -0.78 18.70 2.87
C ILE A 72 0.54 18.52 3.61
N LYS A 73 0.52 18.67 4.95
CA LYS A 73 1.68 18.48 5.82
C LYS A 73 1.37 17.49 6.92
N LEU A 74 2.40 16.89 7.49
CA LEU A 74 2.26 15.92 8.59
C LEU A 74 1.59 16.50 9.84
N ASP A 75 1.73 17.79 10.09
CA ASP A 75 1.15 18.51 11.22
C ASP A 75 -0.21 19.16 10.93
N ASP A 76 -0.71 19.08 9.69
CA ASP A 76 -2.06 19.55 9.37
C ASP A 76 -3.11 18.71 10.08
N MET A 77 -4.22 19.37 10.47
CA MET A 77 -5.32 18.73 11.18
C MET A 77 -6.35 18.16 10.20
N VAL A 78 -6.53 16.85 10.25
CA VAL A 78 -7.59 16.14 9.54
C VAL A 78 -8.84 16.16 10.39
N THR A 79 -9.97 16.60 9.82
CA THR A 79 -11.28 16.57 10.50
C THR A 79 -12.07 15.36 10.04
N THR A 80 -12.50 14.53 10.97
CA THR A 80 -13.28 13.32 10.70
C THR A 80 -14.68 13.67 10.21
N SER A 81 -15.04 13.19 9.04
CA SER A 81 -16.39 13.29 8.46
C SER A 81 -17.35 12.27 9.08
N GLU A 82 -18.65 12.43 8.80
CA GLU A 82 -19.65 11.43 9.15
C GLU A 82 -19.41 10.10 8.41
N ASN A 83 -18.93 10.14 7.16
CA ASN A 83 -18.57 8.95 6.39
C ASN A 83 -17.41 8.19 7.03
N ALA A 84 -16.31 8.88 7.33
CA ALA A 84 -15.14 8.28 7.97
C ALA A 84 -15.48 7.65 9.33
N SER A 85 -16.25 8.34 10.18
CA SER A 85 -16.61 7.84 11.52
C SER A 85 -17.50 6.59 11.52
N ARG A 86 -18.18 6.30 10.40
CA ARG A 86 -19.06 5.12 10.26
C ARG A 86 -18.35 3.88 9.70
N MET A 87 -17.07 3.98 9.40
CA MET A 87 -16.32 2.83 8.87
C MET A 87 -16.29 1.70 9.88
N GLY A 88 -16.48 0.48 9.36
CA GLY A 88 -16.37 -0.75 10.16
C GLY A 88 -14.98 -1.41 10.06
N GLY A 89 -14.84 -2.58 10.66
CA GLY A 89 -13.60 -3.35 10.65
C GLY A 89 -12.52 -2.76 11.56
N SER A 90 -11.25 -2.80 11.13
CA SER A 90 -10.14 -2.16 11.88
C SER A 90 -10.31 -0.65 11.88
N GLN A 91 -10.28 -0.03 13.07
CA GLN A 91 -10.54 1.40 13.23
C GLN A 91 -9.98 1.91 14.56
N ILE A 92 -9.74 3.20 14.64
CA ILE A 92 -9.32 3.89 15.87
C ILE A 92 -10.49 4.62 16.54
N TRP A 93 -11.73 4.36 16.08
CA TRP A 93 -12.97 4.87 16.64
C TRP A 93 -13.04 6.40 16.62
N LEU A 94 -12.83 6.96 15.43
CA LEU A 94 -12.93 8.41 15.23
C LEU A 94 -14.37 8.89 15.39
N GLU A 95 -14.55 9.96 16.15
CA GLU A 95 -15.83 10.64 16.30
C GLU A 95 -16.03 11.72 15.22
N VAL A 96 -17.27 11.99 14.84
CA VAL A 96 -17.58 13.05 13.86
C VAL A 96 -17.06 14.40 14.37
N GLY A 97 -16.26 15.06 13.55
CA GLY A 97 -15.63 16.34 13.90
C GLY A 97 -14.37 16.22 14.75
N GLU A 98 -13.98 15.00 15.15
CA GLU A 98 -12.69 14.79 15.81
C GLU A 98 -11.55 15.19 14.87
N GLN A 99 -10.52 15.81 15.44
CA GLN A 99 -9.35 16.26 14.70
C GLN A 99 -8.08 15.57 15.19
N MET A 100 -7.32 15.04 14.24
CA MET A 100 -5.99 14.46 14.49
C MET A 100 -5.03 14.91 13.39
N THR A 101 -3.73 14.88 13.66
CA THR A 101 -2.73 15.24 12.65
C THR A 101 -2.69 14.20 11.51
N VAL A 102 -2.28 14.61 10.31
CA VAL A 102 -1.99 13.70 9.19
C VAL A 102 -1.03 12.59 9.65
N SER A 103 0.00 12.94 10.42
CA SER A 103 0.97 11.99 10.98
C SER A 103 0.30 10.92 11.85
N ASP A 104 -0.59 11.30 12.78
CA ASP A 104 -1.28 10.35 13.66
C ASP A 104 -2.27 9.47 12.88
N MET A 105 -2.96 10.05 11.90
CA MET A 105 -3.85 9.28 11.01
C MET A 105 -3.07 8.29 10.14
N LEU A 106 -1.93 8.69 9.52
CA LEU A 106 -1.05 7.78 8.79
C LEU A 106 -0.50 6.67 9.67
N LYS A 107 -0.09 7.00 10.91
CA LYS A 107 0.33 6.02 11.91
C LYS A 107 -0.78 4.98 12.18
N ALA A 108 -2.03 5.41 12.35
CA ALA A 108 -3.16 4.51 12.53
C ALA A 108 -3.39 3.60 11.32
N VAL A 109 -3.29 4.14 10.11
CA VAL A 109 -3.43 3.36 8.86
C VAL A 109 -2.31 2.32 8.73
N ALA A 110 -1.07 2.71 8.95
CA ALA A 110 0.09 1.84 8.75
C ALA A 110 0.21 0.74 9.81
N ILE A 111 -0.09 1.04 11.08
CA ILE A 111 0.10 0.12 12.20
C ILE A 111 -1.14 -0.74 12.44
N GLU A 112 -2.31 -0.12 12.62
CA GLU A 112 -3.58 -0.80 12.98
C GLU A 112 -4.45 -1.10 11.75
N SER A 113 -4.07 -0.62 10.56
CA SER A 113 -4.89 -0.74 9.35
C SER A 113 -6.24 -0.02 9.48
N ALA A 114 -6.31 1.11 10.18
CA ALA A 114 -7.52 1.84 10.51
C ALA A 114 -8.29 2.32 9.26
N ASN A 115 -9.54 1.88 9.11
CA ASN A 115 -10.39 2.20 7.96
C ASN A 115 -10.94 3.63 8.05
N ASP A 116 -11.34 4.07 9.23
CA ASP A 116 -11.82 5.41 9.51
C ASP A 116 -10.75 6.48 9.23
N ALA A 117 -9.51 6.25 9.68
CA ALA A 117 -8.39 7.12 9.40
C ALA A 117 -8.04 7.16 7.89
N ALA A 118 -8.12 6.02 7.18
CA ALA A 118 -7.88 5.97 5.74
C ALA A 118 -8.88 6.81 4.95
N VAL A 119 -10.18 6.74 5.30
CA VAL A 119 -11.23 7.56 4.67
C VAL A 119 -11.04 9.03 4.98
N ALA A 120 -10.79 9.40 6.26
CA ALA A 120 -10.59 10.78 6.64
C ALA A 120 -9.41 11.45 5.90
N LEU A 121 -8.29 10.74 5.75
CA LEU A 121 -7.14 11.20 4.97
C LEU A 121 -7.45 11.32 3.47
N ALA A 122 -8.16 10.35 2.91
CA ALA A 122 -8.56 10.39 1.50
C ALA A 122 -9.47 11.58 1.19
N GLU A 123 -10.45 11.85 2.06
CA GLU A 123 -11.34 13.01 1.94
C GLU A 123 -10.58 14.33 2.09
N MET A 124 -9.57 14.41 2.96
CA MET A 124 -8.72 15.59 3.09
C MET A 124 -7.95 15.88 1.81
N VAL A 125 -7.41 14.85 1.14
CA VAL A 125 -6.59 15.02 -0.07
C VAL A 125 -7.45 15.33 -1.29
N ALA A 126 -8.57 14.62 -1.47
CA ALA A 126 -9.36 14.68 -2.71
C ALA A 126 -10.71 15.41 -2.56
N GLY A 127 -11.06 15.84 -1.34
CA GLY A 127 -12.36 16.44 -1.02
C GLY A 127 -13.49 15.43 -0.81
N THR A 128 -13.45 14.27 -1.46
CA THR A 128 -14.40 13.15 -1.29
C THR A 128 -13.70 11.81 -1.45
N GLU A 129 -14.29 10.73 -0.91
CA GLU A 129 -13.80 9.37 -1.11
C GLU A 129 -13.82 8.97 -2.60
N GLU A 130 -14.87 9.33 -3.35
CA GLU A 130 -14.98 9.05 -4.79
C GLU A 130 -13.88 9.77 -5.60
N GLY A 131 -13.55 11.00 -5.24
CA GLY A 131 -12.44 11.73 -5.82
C GLY A 131 -11.12 11.00 -5.62
N PHE A 132 -10.89 10.51 -4.40
CA PHE A 132 -9.68 9.75 -4.08
C PHE A 132 -9.63 8.39 -4.79
N ILE A 133 -10.75 7.67 -4.89
CA ILE A 133 -10.85 6.42 -5.68
C ILE A 133 -10.49 6.67 -7.15
N SER A 134 -10.89 7.81 -7.71
CA SER A 134 -10.50 8.19 -9.06
C SER A 134 -9.00 8.39 -9.19
N MET A 135 -8.35 9.03 -8.20
CA MET A 135 -6.89 9.16 -8.13
C MET A 135 -6.20 7.80 -8.00
N MET A 136 -6.72 6.89 -7.16
CA MET A 136 -6.17 5.52 -6.99
C MET A 136 -6.16 4.76 -8.33
N ASN A 137 -7.26 4.81 -9.07
CA ASN A 137 -7.36 4.13 -10.36
C ASN A 137 -6.48 4.79 -11.43
N GLN A 138 -6.33 6.12 -11.40
CA GLN A 138 -5.40 6.82 -12.27
C GLN A 138 -3.95 6.43 -11.96
N LYS A 139 -3.55 6.43 -10.70
CA LYS A 139 -2.21 6.00 -10.27
C LYS A 139 -1.92 4.55 -10.67
N ALA A 140 -2.91 3.66 -10.55
CA ALA A 140 -2.77 2.28 -11.01
C ALA A 140 -2.46 2.20 -12.50
N GLN A 141 -3.12 3.03 -13.34
CA GLN A 141 -2.82 3.10 -14.78
C GLN A 141 -1.41 3.66 -15.04
N GLU A 142 -1.01 4.72 -14.33
CA GLU A 142 0.33 5.33 -14.46
C GLU A 142 1.46 4.34 -14.13
N LEU A 143 1.24 3.48 -13.14
CA LEU A 143 2.19 2.45 -12.72
C LEU A 143 2.12 1.15 -13.56
N GLY A 144 1.16 1.05 -14.50
CA GLY A 144 0.96 -0.15 -15.30
C GLY A 144 0.36 -1.33 -14.53
N MET A 145 -0.40 -1.06 -13.46
CA MET A 145 -1.13 -2.06 -12.65
C MET A 145 -2.38 -2.54 -13.40
N ASN A 146 -2.18 -3.40 -14.39
CA ASN A 146 -3.23 -3.78 -15.35
C ASN A 146 -4.26 -4.77 -14.77
N ASP A 147 -3.93 -5.43 -13.66
CA ASP A 147 -4.79 -6.40 -12.97
C ASP A 147 -5.55 -5.75 -11.79
N THR A 148 -5.52 -4.40 -11.68
CA THR A 148 -5.98 -3.67 -10.49
C THR A 148 -7.19 -2.81 -10.78
N LYS A 149 -8.16 -2.85 -9.84
CA LYS A 149 -9.30 -1.95 -9.80
C LYS A 149 -9.68 -1.62 -8.36
N PHE A 150 -9.80 -0.33 -8.06
CA PHE A 150 -10.22 0.19 -6.75
C PHE A 150 -11.66 0.70 -6.80
N TYR A 151 -12.45 0.37 -5.77
CA TYR A 151 -13.83 0.79 -5.53
C TYR A 151 -14.02 1.52 -4.19
N ASN A 152 -13.04 1.39 -3.27
CA ASN A 152 -12.97 2.13 -2.01
C ASN A 152 -11.52 2.30 -1.56
N VAL A 153 -11.29 3.12 -0.54
CA VAL A 153 -9.94 3.51 -0.09
C VAL A 153 -9.35 2.60 0.99
N ASN A 154 -10.12 1.66 1.54
CA ASN A 154 -9.72 0.90 2.74
C ASN A 154 -9.72 -0.63 2.55
N GLY A 155 -10.37 -1.13 1.47
CA GLY A 155 -10.44 -2.56 1.16
C GLY A 155 -11.55 -3.31 1.89
N LEU A 156 -12.54 -2.63 2.46
CA LEU A 156 -13.77 -3.27 2.93
C LEU A 156 -14.52 -3.89 1.74
N PRO A 157 -15.23 -5.02 1.96
CA PRO A 157 -16.06 -5.59 0.91
C PRO A 157 -17.11 -4.60 0.42
N GLY A 158 -17.35 -4.57 -0.89
CA GLY A 158 -18.44 -3.84 -1.49
C GLY A 158 -19.82 -4.45 -1.16
N ASN A 159 -20.88 -3.83 -1.68
CA ASN A 159 -22.24 -4.37 -1.54
C ASN A 159 -22.42 -5.73 -2.25
N ASN A 160 -21.54 -5.99 -3.21
CA ASN A 160 -21.44 -7.27 -3.93
C ASN A 160 -19.98 -7.50 -4.34
N ALA A 161 -19.62 -8.74 -4.65
CA ALA A 161 -18.24 -9.12 -4.98
C ALA A 161 -17.64 -8.41 -6.23
N SER A 162 -18.48 -7.81 -7.08
CA SER A 162 -18.01 -7.03 -8.24
C SER A 162 -17.52 -5.62 -7.86
N GLU A 163 -17.75 -5.19 -6.62
CA GLU A 163 -17.33 -3.93 -6.05
C GLU A 163 -16.18 -4.09 -5.05
N ASP A 164 -15.64 -5.30 -4.91
CA ASP A 164 -14.43 -5.53 -4.13
C ASP A 164 -13.20 -4.96 -4.85
N ASN A 165 -12.28 -4.37 -4.09
CA ASN A 165 -10.98 -4.02 -4.64
C ASN A 165 -10.22 -5.27 -5.04
N VAL A 166 -9.75 -5.30 -6.29
CA VAL A 166 -8.98 -6.41 -6.84
C VAL A 166 -7.61 -5.94 -7.31
N SER A 167 -6.61 -6.82 -7.17
CA SER A 167 -5.26 -6.61 -7.68
C SER A 167 -4.54 -7.95 -7.82
N SER A 168 -3.38 -7.96 -8.47
CA SER A 168 -2.46 -9.10 -8.54
C SER A 168 -1.25 -8.93 -7.63
N ALA A 169 -0.54 -10.02 -7.34
CA ALA A 169 0.69 -9.94 -6.56
C ALA A 169 1.74 -9.05 -7.25
N TYR A 170 1.79 -9.08 -8.59
CA TYR A 170 2.68 -8.23 -9.39
C TYR A 170 2.34 -6.75 -9.22
N ASP A 171 1.07 -6.37 -9.36
CA ASP A 171 0.64 -4.97 -9.23
C ASP A 171 0.85 -4.45 -7.80
N ILE A 172 0.63 -5.30 -6.78
CA ILE A 172 0.94 -4.94 -5.39
C ILE A 172 2.44 -4.71 -5.18
N ALA A 173 3.31 -5.47 -5.85
CA ALA A 173 4.75 -5.20 -5.80
C ALA A 173 5.10 -3.83 -6.41
N LEU A 174 4.47 -3.45 -7.54
CA LEU A 174 4.69 -2.14 -8.17
C LEU A 174 4.34 -1.00 -7.23
N ILE A 175 3.14 -1.00 -6.64
CA ILE A 175 2.73 0.06 -5.74
C ILE A 175 3.49 0.04 -4.40
N SER A 176 3.93 -1.14 -3.94
CA SER A 176 4.76 -1.23 -2.74
C SER A 176 6.14 -0.60 -2.95
N MET A 177 6.77 -0.83 -4.11
CA MET A 177 8.02 -0.16 -4.47
C MET A 177 7.84 1.36 -4.58
N GLU A 178 6.68 1.83 -5.07
CA GLU A 178 6.37 3.26 -5.13
C GLU A 178 6.28 3.86 -3.72
N LEU A 179 5.49 3.24 -2.82
CA LEU A 179 5.37 3.69 -1.44
C LEU A 179 6.72 3.78 -0.72
N LEU A 180 7.61 2.81 -0.95
CA LEU A 180 8.92 2.76 -0.29
C LEU A 180 9.91 3.85 -0.75
N LYS A 181 9.58 4.60 -1.83
CA LYS A 181 10.38 5.78 -2.23
C LYS A 181 10.22 6.96 -1.29
N HIS A 182 9.16 6.98 -0.47
CA HIS A 182 8.89 8.03 0.52
C HIS A 182 9.58 7.70 1.85
N PRO A 183 10.68 8.40 2.24
CA PRO A 183 11.48 8.00 3.40
C PRO A 183 10.67 8.01 4.71
N ASP A 184 9.75 8.95 4.85
CA ASP A 184 9.00 9.15 6.09
C ASP A 184 8.04 8.00 6.41
N ILE A 185 7.60 7.21 5.40
CA ILE A 185 6.68 6.09 5.64
C ILE A 185 7.31 4.98 6.47
N HIS A 186 8.63 4.82 6.37
CA HIS A 186 9.35 3.73 7.04
C HIS A 186 9.20 3.77 8.57
N GLN A 187 9.11 4.97 9.17
CA GLN A 187 8.92 5.10 10.62
C GLN A 187 7.66 4.38 11.12
N TRP A 188 6.57 4.42 10.37
CA TRP A 188 5.32 3.76 10.76
C TRP A 188 5.29 2.29 10.34
N LEU A 189 5.79 1.95 9.16
CA LEU A 189 5.80 0.57 8.66
C LEU A 189 6.66 -0.35 9.54
N THR A 190 7.69 0.17 10.21
CA THR A 190 8.61 -0.60 11.08
C THR A 190 8.27 -0.51 12.57
N THR A 191 7.20 0.17 12.94
CA THR A 191 6.78 0.29 14.34
C THR A 191 5.89 -0.87 14.76
N TRP A 192 6.26 -1.59 15.83
CA TRP A 192 5.47 -2.70 16.38
C TRP A 192 4.28 -2.22 17.21
N ILE A 193 4.52 -1.32 18.16
CA ILE A 193 3.50 -0.73 19.04
C ILE A 193 3.73 0.75 19.15
N ASP A 194 2.66 1.53 19.09
CA ASP A 194 2.65 2.98 19.35
C ASP A 194 1.32 3.36 20.00
N THR A 195 1.13 4.64 20.30
CA THR A 195 -0.09 5.15 20.91
C THR A 195 -0.61 6.40 20.19
N LEU A 196 -1.91 6.65 20.36
CA LEU A 196 -2.60 7.89 19.97
C LEU A 196 -3.27 8.51 21.18
N ARG A 197 -3.78 9.73 21.03
CA ARG A 197 -4.57 10.45 22.07
C ARG A 197 -3.86 10.49 23.43
N GLY A 198 -2.54 10.77 23.41
CA GLY A 198 -1.75 10.86 24.65
C GLY A 198 -1.56 9.55 25.41
N GLY A 199 -1.80 8.41 24.76
CA GLY A 199 -1.65 7.08 25.34
C GLY A 199 -2.96 6.32 25.56
N ASP A 200 -4.11 6.95 25.34
CA ASP A 200 -5.42 6.30 25.54
C ASP A 200 -5.74 5.23 24.49
N ASN A 201 -5.13 5.32 23.31
CA ASN A 201 -5.26 4.35 22.22
C ASN A 201 -3.93 3.66 21.96
N VAL A 202 -3.86 2.36 22.11
CA VAL A 202 -2.66 1.56 21.77
C VAL A 202 -2.85 0.94 20.39
N LEU A 203 -1.92 1.23 19.49
CA LEU A 203 -1.84 0.63 18.16
C LEU A 203 -0.89 -0.57 18.19
N THR A 204 -1.27 -1.67 17.55
CA THR A 204 -0.40 -2.85 17.41
C THR A 204 -0.30 -3.25 15.95
N ASN A 205 0.93 -3.37 15.43
CA ASN A 205 1.15 -3.68 14.02
C ASN A 205 0.63 -5.07 13.66
N THR A 206 -0.09 -5.12 12.55
CA THR A 206 -0.65 -6.37 12.01
C THR A 206 0.43 -7.29 11.44
N ASN A 207 1.59 -6.74 11.05
CA ASN A 207 2.73 -7.51 10.56
C ASN A 207 3.59 -8.05 11.73
N LYS A 208 3.36 -9.30 12.09
CA LYS A 208 4.08 -9.95 13.20
C LYS A 208 5.59 -10.09 12.99
N LEU A 209 6.08 -9.99 11.76
CA LEU A 209 7.52 -10.06 11.47
C LEU A 209 8.28 -8.89 12.10
N ILE A 210 7.68 -7.69 12.19
CA ILE A 210 8.30 -6.51 12.79
C ILE A 210 8.65 -6.72 14.27
N LYS A 211 7.95 -7.62 14.97
CA LYS A 211 8.24 -7.94 16.36
C LYS A 211 9.52 -8.76 16.53
N THR A 212 9.95 -9.47 15.49
CA THR A 212 10.98 -10.51 15.58
C THR A 212 12.26 -10.18 14.81
N TYR A 213 12.24 -9.12 14.01
CA TYR A 213 13.40 -8.65 13.23
C TYR A 213 13.93 -7.32 13.71
#